data_d2aee66f50989f96e9242830111c1734
#
_entry.id   d2aee66f50989f96e9242830111c1734
#
_cell.length_a   1.000
_cell.length_b   1.000
_cell.length_c   1.000
_cell.angle_alpha   90.00
_cell.angle_beta   90.00
_cell.angle_gamma   90.00
#
_symmetry.space_group_name_H-M   'P 1'
#
loop_
_entity.id
_entity.type
_entity.pdbx_description
1 polymer ?
#
loop_
_entity_poly.entity_id
_entity_poly.type
_entity_poly.pdbx_seq_one_letter_code
_entity_poly.pdbx_strand_id
1 'polypeptide(L)'
;MKKGIKVLGMNMTAIKGDGMIYEMNKEYIHDGDIECRRIGYHYFENLAYALTLYNISQCRVFECELNGDIFDHTSDIHCTNKIKLVRELSKEEIRKHIESYVDTIDINKYSRLNMCIAKQGFSQDKFITCEIPMIRQMVAHNRYGLDILVNDEDEHVREEVAKQGYGLDKLVNDKDWRVRLEVAKHGYGLDKLVNDKDWSVRREVARHGYGLDKLVNDEDEDVRLEVARHGYGLDKLVNDEDWRVREEVAIQGWIR
;
A
#
# COMPACT_ATOMS: atom_id res chain seq x y z
N MET A 1 -36.04 12.73 -10.78
CA MET A 1 -35.21 13.01 -9.59
C MET A 1 -33.85 12.39 -9.88
N LYS A 2 -32.78 13.18 -9.88
CA LYS A 2 -31.42 12.68 -10.12
C LYS A 2 -30.90 12.05 -8.84
N LYS A 3 -30.14 10.96 -8.93
CA LYS A 3 -29.51 10.29 -7.80
C LYS A 3 -28.00 10.46 -7.87
N GLY A 4 -27.35 10.43 -6.73
CA GLY A 4 -25.90 10.45 -6.61
C GLY A 4 -25.42 9.65 -5.40
N ILE A 5 -24.11 9.59 -5.23
CA ILE A 5 -23.43 8.92 -4.11
C ILE A 5 -22.75 9.96 -3.24
N LYS A 6 -23.03 9.95 -1.95
CA LYS A 6 -22.38 10.79 -0.94
C LYS A 6 -21.50 9.91 -0.05
N VAL A 7 -20.25 10.33 0.17
CA VAL A 7 -19.31 9.69 1.09
C VAL A 7 -19.11 10.59 2.29
N LEU A 8 -19.29 10.04 3.48
CA LEU A 8 -19.18 10.73 4.76
C LEU A 8 -18.20 9.98 5.70
N GLY A 9 -17.68 10.70 6.68
CA GLY A 9 -16.96 10.10 7.80
C GLY A 9 -17.89 9.23 8.68
N MET A 10 -17.30 8.41 9.54
CA MET A 10 -18.04 7.48 10.40
C MET A 10 -19.04 8.20 11.33
N ASN A 11 -18.79 9.45 11.66
CA ASN A 11 -19.65 10.32 12.48
C ASN A 11 -20.67 11.14 11.66
N MET A 12 -20.92 10.78 10.41
CA MET A 12 -21.84 11.49 9.49
C MET A 12 -21.36 12.89 9.06
N THR A 13 -20.11 13.25 9.30
CA THR A 13 -19.56 14.54 8.86
C THR A 13 -19.04 14.50 7.42
N ALA A 14 -19.07 15.64 6.74
CA ALA A 14 -18.32 15.82 5.50
C ALA A 14 -16.81 15.63 5.79
N ILE A 15 -16.15 14.72 5.05
CA ILE A 15 -14.73 14.38 5.27
C ILE A 15 -13.82 15.56 4.87
N LYS A 16 -14.27 16.33 3.88
CA LYS A 16 -13.62 17.57 3.44
C LYS A 16 -14.69 18.66 3.39
N GLY A 17 -14.39 19.80 4.00
CA GLY A 17 -15.30 20.93 4.04
C GLY A 17 -15.50 21.52 5.44
N ASP A 18 -16.65 22.06 5.70
CA ASP A 18 -17.03 22.79 6.92
C ASP A 18 -17.33 21.91 8.14
N GLY A 19 -17.19 20.59 8.03
CA GLY A 19 -17.52 19.66 9.11
C GLY A 19 -19.02 19.48 9.35
N MET A 20 -19.87 19.84 8.39
CA MET A 20 -21.33 19.67 8.48
C MET A 20 -21.69 18.22 8.80
N ILE A 21 -22.59 18.06 9.78
CA ILE A 21 -23.16 16.77 10.16
C ILE A 21 -24.45 16.55 9.36
N TYR A 22 -24.53 15.39 8.68
CA TYR A 22 -25.69 15.01 7.90
C TYR A 22 -26.62 14.09 8.70
N GLU A 23 -27.91 14.27 8.50
CA GLU A 23 -28.97 13.43 9.07
C GLU A 23 -29.72 12.72 7.93
N MET A 24 -30.16 11.50 8.18
CA MET A 24 -30.95 10.73 7.21
C MET A 24 -32.30 11.39 6.95
N ASN A 25 -32.72 11.38 5.68
CA ASN A 25 -34.00 11.91 5.22
C ASN A 25 -34.23 13.42 5.43
N LYS A 26 -33.21 14.13 5.89
CA LYS A 26 -33.23 15.60 5.98
C LYS A 26 -32.70 16.19 4.67
N GLU A 27 -33.41 17.18 4.17
CA GLU A 27 -32.99 17.94 2.98
C GLU A 27 -32.12 19.11 3.41
N TYR A 28 -30.99 19.26 2.74
CA TYR A 28 -30.03 20.34 2.93
C TYR A 28 -30.07 21.24 1.71
N ILE A 29 -30.25 22.53 1.94
CA ILE A 29 -30.36 23.57 0.90
C ILE A 29 -29.29 24.62 1.16
N HIS A 30 -28.64 25.04 0.11
CA HIS A 30 -27.73 26.19 0.10
C HIS A 30 -28.35 27.28 -0.78
N ASP A 31 -28.65 28.44 -0.19
CA ASP A 31 -29.39 29.52 -0.85
C ASP A 31 -28.46 30.56 -1.54
N GLY A 32 -27.14 30.34 -1.54
CA GLY A 32 -26.16 31.22 -2.17
C GLY A 32 -25.57 30.67 -3.45
N ASP A 33 -24.67 31.45 -4.04
CA ASP A 33 -23.89 31.01 -5.20
C ASP A 33 -23.06 29.76 -4.89
N ILE A 34 -23.00 28.83 -5.83
CA ILE A 34 -22.23 27.61 -5.73
C ILE A 34 -20.85 27.81 -6.30
N GLU A 35 -19.84 27.59 -5.46
CA GLU A 35 -18.44 27.49 -5.89
C GLU A 35 -17.97 26.06 -5.62
N CYS A 36 -17.98 25.21 -6.67
CA CYS A 36 -17.77 23.75 -6.55
C CYS A 36 -16.51 23.28 -5.80
N ARG A 37 -15.56 24.13 -5.51
CA ARG A 37 -14.38 23.80 -4.68
C ARG A 37 -14.54 24.15 -3.20
N ARG A 38 -15.49 25.00 -2.87
CA ARG A 38 -15.64 25.61 -1.53
C ARG A 38 -17.04 25.51 -0.98
N ILE A 39 -18.05 25.75 -1.83
CA ILE A 39 -19.43 25.93 -1.41
C ILE A 39 -20.32 25.00 -2.24
N GLY A 40 -21.18 24.22 -1.56
CA GLY A 40 -22.12 23.29 -2.18
C GLY A 40 -21.93 21.85 -1.68
N TYR A 41 -22.89 21.01 -2.03
CA TYR A 41 -22.91 19.61 -1.59
C TYR A 41 -22.28 18.71 -2.65
N HIS A 42 -21.04 18.24 -2.41
CA HIS A 42 -20.33 17.36 -3.33
C HIS A 42 -20.89 15.94 -3.28
N TYR A 43 -20.99 15.33 -4.44
CA TYR A 43 -21.40 13.93 -4.63
C TYR A 43 -20.66 13.31 -5.82
N PHE A 44 -20.78 11.99 -5.95
CA PHE A 44 -20.25 11.22 -7.08
C PHE A 44 -21.40 10.61 -7.87
N GLU A 45 -21.28 10.59 -9.18
CA GLU A 45 -22.19 9.79 -10.03
C GLU A 45 -21.79 8.32 -10.01
N ASN A 46 -20.49 8.05 -9.94
CA ASN A 46 -19.94 6.70 -9.84
C ASN A 46 -19.10 6.55 -8.57
N LEU A 47 -19.42 5.56 -7.74
CA LEU A 47 -18.74 5.29 -6.47
C LEU A 47 -17.26 4.95 -6.63
N ALA A 48 -16.85 4.32 -7.73
CA ALA A 48 -15.46 3.96 -7.95
C ALA A 48 -14.51 5.17 -7.89
N TYR A 49 -14.93 6.32 -8.36
CA TYR A 49 -14.13 7.54 -8.28
C TYR A 49 -13.91 8.04 -6.85
N ALA A 50 -14.80 7.74 -5.94
CA ALA A 50 -14.61 8.09 -4.52
C ALA A 50 -13.36 7.41 -3.93
N LEU A 51 -12.93 6.26 -4.46
CA LEU A 51 -11.72 5.54 -4.04
C LEU A 51 -10.43 6.34 -4.29
N THR A 52 -10.44 7.29 -5.21
CA THR A 52 -9.29 8.17 -5.47
C THR A 52 -9.06 9.19 -4.37
N LEU A 53 -10.09 9.46 -3.57
CA LEU A 53 -10.09 10.48 -2.52
C LEU A 53 -10.20 9.90 -1.11
N TYR A 54 -10.86 8.74 -0.97
CA TYR A 54 -11.25 8.18 0.31
C TYR A 54 -10.86 6.70 0.43
N ASN A 55 -10.47 6.31 1.64
CA ASN A 55 -10.45 4.89 2.01
C ASN A 55 -11.89 4.49 2.41
N ILE A 56 -12.59 3.82 1.50
CA ILE A 56 -14.01 3.48 1.67
C ILE A 56 -14.27 2.61 2.90
N SER A 57 -13.30 1.80 3.34
CA SER A 57 -13.44 0.98 4.55
C SER A 57 -13.58 1.82 5.83
N GLN A 58 -13.16 3.08 5.79
CA GLN A 58 -13.22 4.04 6.90
C GLN A 58 -14.31 5.11 6.71
N CYS A 59 -15.23 4.89 5.77
CA CYS A 59 -16.27 5.83 5.40
C CYS A 59 -17.64 5.17 5.45
N ARG A 60 -18.67 6.01 5.49
CA ARG A 60 -20.07 5.65 5.25
C ARG A 60 -20.48 6.16 3.88
N VAL A 61 -21.21 5.38 3.13
CA VAL A 61 -21.60 5.67 1.74
C VAL A 61 -23.12 5.68 1.64
N PHE A 62 -23.67 6.71 1.02
CA PHE A 62 -25.11 6.94 0.94
C PHE A 62 -25.56 7.17 -0.49
N GLU A 63 -26.70 6.61 -0.83
CA GLU A 63 -27.49 7.15 -1.94
C GLU A 63 -28.11 8.48 -1.51
N CYS A 64 -28.09 9.44 -2.40
CA CYS A 64 -28.71 10.74 -2.19
C CYS A 64 -29.61 11.16 -3.36
N GLU A 65 -30.64 11.93 -3.03
CA GLU A 65 -31.48 12.64 -3.99
C GLU A 65 -30.90 14.04 -4.23
N LEU A 66 -30.86 14.43 -5.49
CA LEU A 66 -30.32 15.70 -5.96
C LEU A 66 -31.50 16.52 -6.53
N ASN A 67 -32.05 17.39 -5.72
CA ASN A 67 -33.28 18.12 -6.03
C ASN A 67 -33.04 19.58 -6.45
N GLY A 68 -31.78 19.98 -6.55
CA GLY A 68 -31.37 21.34 -6.91
C GLY A 68 -30.61 21.39 -8.25
N ASP A 69 -30.00 22.54 -8.47
CA ASP A 69 -29.11 22.76 -9.59
C ASP A 69 -27.84 21.93 -9.44
N ILE A 70 -27.29 21.48 -10.56
CA ILE A 70 -26.10 20.65 -10.61
C ILE A 70 -25.01 21.44 -11.30
N PHE A 71 -23.85 21.46 -10.66
CA PHE A 71 -22.65 22.15 -11.13
C PHE A 71 -21.53 21.13 -11.29
N ASP A 72 -20.97 21.05 -12.47
CA ASP A 72 -19.87 20.14 -12.77
C ASP A 72 -18.55 20.71 -12.23
N HIS A 73 -17.87 19.88 -11.43
CA HIS A 73 -16.55 20.24 -10.93
C HIS A 73 -15.43 19.53 -11.71
N THR A 74 -15.60 18.24 -11.93
CA THR A 74 -14.76 17.38 -12.77
C THR A 74 -15.67 16.36 -13.43
N SER A 75 -15.13 15.52 -14.31
CA SER A 75 -15.89 14.38 -14.89
C SER A 75 -16.55 13.46 -13.87
N ASP A 76 -16.09 13.47 -12.62
CA ASP A 76 -16.40 12.43 -11.64
C ASP A 76 -16.97 12.97 -10.33
N ILE A 77 -16.71 14.25 -10.03
CA ILE A 77 -17.16 14.94 -8.82
C ILE A 77 -18.06 16.09 -9.23
N HIS A 78 -19.24 16.11 -8.71
CA HIS A 78 -20.24 17.11 -8.98
C HIS A 78 -20.67 17.82 -7.69
N CYS A 79 -21.33 18.93 -7.83
CA CYS A 79 -21.81 19.76 -6.76
C CYS A 79 -23.29 20.09 -6.99
N THR A 80 -24.06 20.19 -5.91
CA THR A 80 -25.45 20.64 -5.96
C THR A 80 -25.74 21.59 -4.81
N ASN A 81 -26.71 22.48 -5.01
CA ASN A 81 -27.23 23.34 -3.96
C ASN A 81 -28.30 22.66 -3.11
N LYS A 82 -28.75 21.45 -3.46
CA LYS A 82 -29.81 20.75 -2.72
C LYS A 82 -29.60 19.24 -2.72
N ILE A 83 -29.42 18.66 -1.51
CA ILE A 83 -29.15 17.23 -1.34
C ILE A 83 -29.96 16.66 -0.16
N LYS A 84 -30.37 15.40 -0.30
CA LYS A 84 -31.00 14.63 0.77
C LYS A 84 -30.41 13.22 0.79
N LEU A 85 -29.93 12.77 1.95
CA LEU A 85 -29.51 11.37 2.12
C LEU A 85 -30.74 10.47 2.21
N VAL A 86 -30.79 9.44 1.40
CA VAL A 86 -31.96 8.54 1.31
C VAL A 86 -31.71 7.25 2.07
N ARG A 87 -30.59 6.59 1.81
CA ARG A 87 -30.20 5.35 2.48
C ARG A 87 -28.69 5.13 2.47
N GLU A 88 -28.21 4.41 3.45
CA GLU A 88 -26.83 3.94 3.50
C GLU A 88 -26.67 2.68 2.66
N LEU A 89 -25.55 2.62 1.93
CA LEU A 89 -25.17 1.41 1.19
C LEU A 89 -24.47 0.43 2.12
N SER A 90 -24.86 -0.83 2.04
CA SER A 90 -24.15 -1.92 2.67
C SER A 90 -22.77 -2.15 2.01
N LYS A 91 -21.87 -2.83 2.72
CA LYS A 91 -20.55 -3.21 2.16
C LYS A 91 -20.67 -4.03 0.88
N GLU A 92 -21.68 -4.90 0.81
CA GLU A 92 -21.94 -5.74 -0.35
C GLU A 92 -22.41 -4.91 -1.57
N GLU A 93 -23.27 -3.92 -1.36
CA GLU A 93 -23.71 -3.02 -2.42
C GLU A 93 -22.54 -2.14 -2.91
N ILE A 94 -21.72 -1.62 -1.99
CA ILE A 94 -20.50 -0.88 -2.33
C ILE A 94 -19.58 -1.74 -3.22
N ARG A 95 -19.35 -3.00 -2.84
CA ARG A 95 -18.55 -3.94 -3.61
C ARG A 95 -19.13 -4.12 -5.02
N LYS A 96 -20.42 -4.42 -5.15
CA LYS A 96 -21.10 -4.62 -6.43
C LYS A 96 -21.02 -3.39 -7.34
N HIS A 97 -21.15 -2.19 -6.79
CA HIS A 97 -21.02 -0.95 -7.56
C HIS A 97 -19.62 -0.82 -8.16
N ILE A 98 -18.57 -1.10 -7.38
CA ILE A 98 -17.19 -0.98 -7.83
C ILE A 98 -16.86 -2.08 -8.84
N GLU A 99 -17.23 -3.33 -8.58
CA GLU A 99 -17.00 -4.46 -9.48
C GLU A 99 -17.71 -4.28 -10.82
N SER A 100 -18.96 -3.84 -10.81
CA SER A 100 -19.69 -3.51 -12.03
C SER A 100 -19.02 -2.40 -12.84
N TYR A 101 -18.40 -1.42 -12.18
CA TYR A 101 -17.63 -0.39 -12.89
C TYR A 101 -16.35 -0.98 -13.51
N VAL A 102 -15.63 -1.83 -12.80
CA VAL A 102 -14.41 -2.48 -13.31
C VAL A 102 -14.70 -3.32 -14.56
N ASP A 103 -15.91 -3.89 -14.69
CA ASP A 103 -16.35 -4.60 -15.89
C ASP A 103 -16.45 -3.72 -17.14
N THR A 104 -16.51 -2.41 -16.97
CA THR A 104 -16.67 -1.43 -18.07
C THR A 104 -15.37 -0.77 -18.50
N ILE A 105 -14.27 -0.98 -17.78
CA ILE A 105 -13.00 -0.29 -18.03
C ILE A 105 -11.91 -1.22 -18.57
N ASP A 106 -10.93 -0.63 -19.24
CA ASP A 106 -9.69 -1.32 -19.59
C ASP A 106 -8.76 -1.34 -18.37
N ILE A 107 -8.62 -2.51 -17.73
CA ILE A 107 -7.77 -2.72 -16.56
C ILE A 107 -6.28 -2.57 -16.87
N ASN A 108 -5.89 -2.77 -18.15
CA ASN A 108 -4.50 -2.65 -18.61
C ASN A 108 -4.10 -1.19 -18.90
N LYS A 109 -5.06 -0.28 -18.88
CA LYS A 109 -4.76 1.13 -18.98
C LYS A 109 -4.29 1.66 -17.62
N TYR A 110 -3.05 2.20 -17.60
CA TYR A 110 -2.57 2.87 -16.40
C TYR A 110 -3.51 4.02 -16.03
N SER A 111 -4.14 3.91 -14.87
CA SER A 111 -4.94 4.97 -14.31
C SER A 111 -4.81 4.99 -12.79
N ARG A 112 -4.84 6.20 -12.23
CA ARG A 112 -4.89 6.37 -10.78
C ARG A 112 -6.08 5.62 -10.16
N LEU A 113 -7.18 5.56 -10.88
CA LEU A 113 -8.39 4.90 -10.43
C LEU A 113 -8.19 3.38 -10.30
N ASN A 114 -7.61 2.71 -11.32
CA ASN A 114 -7.31 1.27 -11.26
C ASN A 114 -6.39 0.94 -10.08
N MET A 115 -5.37 1.76 -9.85
CA MET A 115 -4.49 1.62 -8.69
C MET A 115 -5.25 1.75 -7.36
N CYS A 116 -6.14 2.73 -7.25
CA CYS A 116 -6.93 2.94 -6.02
C CYS A 116 -7.91 1.79 -5.78
N ILE A 117 -8.54 1.25 -6.82
CA ILE A 117 -9.45 0.11 -6.75
C ILE A 117 -8.67 -1.14 -6.27
N ALA A 118 -7.56 -1.46 -6.94
CA ALA A 118 -6.71 -2.59 -6.58
C ALA A 118 -6.18 -2.46 -5.14
N LYS A 119 -5.65 -1.28 -4.77
CA LYS A 119 -5.11 -1.01 -3.44
C LYS A 119 -6.14 -1.21 -2.32
N GLN A 120 -7.41 -0.91 -2.57
CA GLN A 120 -8.48 -1.09 -1.58
C GLN A 120 -9.10 -2.49 -1.59
N GLY A 121 -8.55 -3.42 -2.36
CA GLY A 121 -8.90 -4.83 -2.34
C GLY A 121 -10.12 -5.21 -3.17
N PHE A 122 -10.58 -4.34 -4.09
CA PHE A 122 -11.67 -4.67 -5.00
C PHE A 122 -11.17 -5.33 -6.29
N SER A 123 -11.98 -6.25 -6.86
CA SER A 123 -11.75 -6.90 -8.16
C SER A 123 -10.36 -7.53 -8.30
N GLN A 124 -9.84 -8.14 -7.24
CA GLN A 124 -8.48 -8.69 -7.20
C GLN A 124 -8.30 -9.81 -8.24
N ASP A 125 -9.35 -10.60 -8.47
CA ASP A 125 -9.43 -11.67 -9.46
C ASP A 125 -9.17 -11.17 -10.90
N LYS A 126 -9.53 -9.93 -11.20
CA LYS A 126 -9.27 -9.28 -12.49
C LYS A 126 -7.88 -8.65 -12.54
N PHE A 127 -7.52 -7.92 -11.49
CA PHE A 127 -6.26 -7.20 -11.46
C PHE A 127 -5.02 -8.10 -11.33
N ILE A 128 -5.16 -9.34 -10.89
CA ILE A 128 -4.04 -10.29 -10.80
C ILE A 128 -3.40 -10.59 -12.17
N THR A 129 -4.16 -10.47 -13.26
CA THR A 129 -3.70 -10.67 -14.63
C THR A 129 -3.43 -9.36 -15.39
N CYS A 130 -3.50 -8.22 -14.71
CA CYS A 130 -3.25 -6.91 -15.32
C CYS A 130 -1.82 -6.82 -15.85
N GLU A 131 -1.63 -6.28 -17.05
CA GLU A 131 -0.30 -6.11 -17.67
C GLU A 131 0.59 -5.13 -16.90
N ILE A 132 0.01 -4.25 -16.07
CA ILE A 132 0.73 -3.24 -15.30
C ILE A 132 1.24 -3.83 -13.98
N PRO A 133 2.58 -4.00 -13.80
CA PRO A 133 3.16 -4.65 -12.61
C PRO A 133 2.75 -3.97 -11.29
N MET A 134 2.70 -2.64 -11.27
CA MET A 134 2.32 -1.88 -10.07
C MET A 134 0.90 -2.24 -9.58
N ILE A 135 -0.03 -2.58 -10.48
CA ILE A 135 -1.38 -3.02 -10.11
C ILE A 135 -1.31 -4.44 -9.52
N ARG A 136 -0.56 -5.37 -10.14
CA ARG A 136 -0.34 -6.72 -9.59
C ARG A 136 0.37 -6.67 -8.24
N GLN A 137 1.30 -5.73 -8.05
CA GLN A 137 1.93 -5.48 -6.74
C GLN A 137 0.89 -5.09 -5.67
N MET A 138 -0.11 -4.25 -6.01
CA MET A 138 -1.21 -3.93 -5.07
C MET A 138 -2.05 -5.16 -4.73
N VAL A 139 -2.25 -6.07 -5.70
CA VAL A 139 -2.92 -7.36 -5.47
C VAL A 139 -2.13 -8.22 -4.49
N ALA A 140 -0.80 -8.33 -4.66
CA ALA A 140 0.08 -9.03 -3.74
C ALA A 140 0.06 -8.41 -2.33
N HIS A 141 0.08 -7.07 -2.25
CA HIS A 141 -0.02 -6.33 -0.99
C HIS A 141 -1.29 -6.69 -0.19
N ASN A 142 -2.39 -6.90 -0.88
CA ASN A 142 -3.65 -7.35 -0.28
C ASN A 142 -3.68 -8.86 0.03
N ARG A 143 -2.57 -9.57 -0.15
CA ARG A 143 -2.43 -11.01 0.10
C ARG A 143 -3.34 -11.89 -0.78
N TYR A 144 -3.72 -11.41 -1.97
CA TYR A 144 -4.53 -12.15 -2.92
C TYR A 144 -3.66 -12.81 -4.00
N GLY A 145 -3.94 -14.08 -4.32
CA GLY A 145 -3.28 -14.80 -5.40
C GLY A 145 -1.76 -14.91 -5.27
N LEU A 146 -1.22 -14.99 -4.05
CA LEU A 146 0.22 -15.07 -3.80
C LEU A 146 0.85 -16.32 -4.42
N ASP A 147 0.08 -17.40 -4.54
CA ASP A 147 0.48 -18.64 -5.21
C ASP A 147 0.75 -18.47 -6.71
N ILE A 148 0.08 -17.53 -7.35
CA ILE A 148 0.31 -17.12 -8.74
C ILE A 148 1.47 -16.11 -8.80
N LEU A 149 1.37 -15.03 -8.01
CA LEU A 149 2.26 -13.88 -8.07
C LEU A 149 3.69 -14.17 -7.56
N VAL A 150 3.91 -15.26 -6.85
CA VAL A 150 5.25 -15.75 -6.48
C VAL A 150 6.13 -16.07 -7.70
N ASN A 151 5.52 -16.26 -8.87
CA ASN A 151 6.20 -16.51 -10.14
C ASN A 151 6.08 -15.33 -11.12
N ASP A 152 5.67 -14.15 -10.64
CA ASP A 152 5.51 -12.98 -11.50
C ASP A 152 6.80 -12.62 -12.23
N GLU A 153 6.70 -12.14 -13.45
CA GLU A 153 7.86 -11.71 -14.25
C GLU A 153 8.58 -10.50 -13.63
N ASP A 154 7.81 -9.62 -12.99
CA ASP A 154 8.31 -8.38 -12.39
C ASP A 154 8.84 -8.61 -10.96
N GLU A 155 10.03 -8.10 -10.69
CA GLU A 155 10.68 -8.27 -9.39
C GLU A 155 9.98 -7.55 -8.25
N HIS A 156 9.32 -6.42 -8.50
CA HIS A 156 8.63 -5.68 -7.44
C HIS A 156 7.35 -6.41 -6.99
N VAL A 157 6.72 -7.16 -7.89
CA VAL A 157 5.59 -8.02 -7.54
C VAL A 157 6.07 -9.17 -6.67
N ARG A 158 7.18 -9.85 -7.07
CA ARG A 158 7.76 -10.94 -6.27
C ARG A 158 8.32 -10.45 -4.93
N GLU A 159 8.92 -9.25 -4.91
CA GLU A 159 9.36 -8.58 -3.68
C GLU A 159 8.18 -8.39 -2.71
N GLU A 160 7.03 -7.91 -3.20
CA GLU A 160 5.84 -7.74 -2.38
C GLU A 160 5.31 -9.08 -1.86
N VAL A 161 5.36 -10.16 -2.68
CA VAL A 161 5.02 -11.53 -2.24
C VAL A 161 5.95 -11.98 -1.11
N ALA A 162 7.26 -11.73 -1.24
CA ALA A 162 8.24 -12.03 -0.19
C ALA A 162 7.96 -11.25 1.11
N LYS A 163 7.62 -9.97 1.02
CA LYS A 163 7.20 -9.12 2.16
C LYS A 163 6.01 -9.71 2.92
N GLN A 164 5.10 -10.39 2.21
CA GLN A 164 3.96 -11.07 2.83
C GLN A 164 4.34 -12.40 3.50
N GLY A 165 5.60 -12.83 3.40
CA GLY A 165 6.11 -14.08 3.95
C GLY A 165 5.67 -15.32 3.16
N TYR A 166 5.25 -15.17 1.90
CA TYR A 166 4.77 -16.28 1.07
C TYR A 166 5.85 -16.76 0.09
N GLY A 167 5.93 -18.09 -0.10
CA GLY A 167 6.81 -18.71 -1.10
C GLY A 167 8.30 -18.49 -0.86
N LEU A 168 8.73 -18.29 0.39
CA LEU A 168 10.12 -17.99 0.74
C LEU A 168 11.09 -19.08 0.30
N ASP A 169 10.63 -20.32 0.26
CA ASP A 169 11.39 -21.48 -0.23
C ASP A 169 11.78 -21.38 -1.71
N LYS A 170 10.94 -20.72 -2.51
CA LYS A 170 11.24 -20.40 -3.92
C LYS A 170 12.04 -19.11 -4.02
N LEU A 171 11.62 -18.07 -3.33
CA LEU A 171 12.15 -16.71 -3.45
C LEU A 171 13.54 -16.54 -2.84
N VAL A 172 14.00 -17.47 -2.01
CA VAL A 172 15.38 -17.49 -1.47
C VAL A 172 16.46 -17.55 -2.58
N ASN A 173 16.10 -18.05 -3.76
CA ASN A 173 16.99 -18.13 -4.92
C ASN A 173 16.58 -17.15 -6.05
N ASP A 174 15.78 -16.14 -5.74
CA ASP A 174 15.34 -15.18 -6.76
C ASP A 174 16.51 -14.47 -7.44
N LYS A 175 16.33 -14.16 -8.73
CA LYS A 175 17.35 -13.45 -9.52
C LYS A 175 17.61 -12.04 -8.98
N ASP A 176 16.60 -11.39 -8.41
CA ASP A 176 16.68 -10.02 -7.89
C ASP A 176 17.05 -10.02 -6.40
N TRP A 177 18.01 -9.18 -6.04
CA TRP A 177 18.50 -9.08 -4.66
C TRP A 177 17.47 -8.52 -3.68
N ARG A 178 16.55 -7.65 -4.12
CA ARG A 178 15.50 -7.07 -3.26
C ARG A 178 14.57 -8.18 -2.77
N VAL A 179 14.23 -9.11 -3.65
CA VAL A 179 13.40 -10.27 -3.32
C VAL A 179 14.12 -11.14 -2.27
N ARG A 180 15.41 -11.46 -2.51
CA ARG A 180 16.19 -12.25 -1.55
C ARG A 180 16.41 -11.52 -0.22
N LEU A 181 16.54 -10.19 -0.25
CA LEU A 181 16.61 -9.35 0.97
C LEU A 181 15.33 -9.48 1.80
N GLU A 182 14.15 -9.43 1.18
CA GLU A 182 12.89 -9.63 1.90
C GLU A 182 12.81 -11.04 2.50
N VAL A 183 13.30 -12.06 1.79
CA VAL A 183 13.42 -13.42 2.34
C VAL A 183 14.33 -13.45 3.58
N ALA A 184 15.49 -12.79 3.53
CA ALA A 184 16.40 -12.68 4.67
C ALA A 184 15.75 -11.97 5.86
N LYS A 185 14.98 -10.92 5.64
CA LYS A 185 14.23 -10.20 6.70
C LYS A 185 13.26 -11.10 7.47
N HIS A 186 12.73 -12.13 6.82
CA HIS A 186 11.92 -13.15 7.49
C HIS A 186 12.75 -14.20 8.23
N GLY A 187 14.08 -14.12 8.20
CA GLY A 187 14.96 -15.12 8.81
C GLY A 187 14.97 -16.47 8.08
N TYR A 188 14.50 -16.50 6.82
CA TYR A 188 14.42 -17.74 6.05
C TYR A 188 15.63 -17.93 5.16
N GLY A 189 16.16 -19.18 5.10
CA GLY A 189 17.24 -19.56 4.20
C GLY A 189 18.57 -18.86 4.47
N LEU A 190 18.83 -18.44 5.72
CA LEU A 190 20.04 -17.71 6.10
C LEU A 190 21.33 -18.51 5.79
N ASP A 191 21.26 -19.83 5.83
CA ASP A 191 22.35 -20.73 5.46
C ASP A 191 22.78 -20.59 4.00
N LYS A 192 21.85 -20.26 3.11
CA LYS A 192 22.13 -19.95 1.70
C LYS A 192 22.53 -18.49 1.52
N LEU A 193 21.79 -17.59 2.14
CA LEU A 193 21.92 -16.14 1.95
C LEU A 193 23.18 -15.55 2.63
N VAL A 194 23.83 -16.27 3.52
CA VAL A 194 25.12 -15.86 4.12
C VAL A 194 26.24 -15.69 3.08
N ASN A 195 26.09 -16.28 1.90
CA ASN A 195 27.02 -16.15 0.78
C ASN A 195 26.40 -15.40 -0.41
N ASP A 196 25.35 -14.60 -0.17
CA ASP A 196 24.70 -13.84 -1.25
C ASP A 196 25.69 -12.88 -1.90
N LYS A 197 25.56 -12.72 -3.22
CA LYS A 197 26.38 -11.78 -3.99
C LYS A 197 26.15 -10.31 -3.62
N ASP A 198 24.96 -10.01 -3.09
CA ASP A 198 24.59 -8.65 -2.70
C ASP A 198 24.85 -8.43 -1.20
N TRP A 199 25.61 -7.40 -0.89
CA TRP A 199 26.00 -7.07 0.48
C TRP A 199 24.81 -6.76 1.39
N SER A 200 23.73 -6.17 0.86
CA SER A 200 22.56 -5.82 1.67
C SER A 200 21.83 -7.07 2.16
N VAL A 201 21.87 -8.15 1.38
CA VAL A 201 21.33 -9.46 1.78
C VAL A 201 22.23 -10.06 2.88
N ARG A 202 23.57 -10.06 2.68
CA ARG A 202 24.53 -10.57 3.69
C ARG A 202 24.45 -9.77 4.99
N ARG A 203 24.28 -8.43 4.92
CA ARG A 203 24.07 -7.57 6.10
C ARG A 203 22.82 -7.98 6.87
N GLU A 204 21.71 -8.26 6.18
CA GLU A 204 20.48 -8.71 6.84
C GLU A 204 20.67 -10.08 7.51
N VAL A 205 21.46 -10.99 6.90
CA VAL A 205 21.85 -12.26 7.51
C VAL A 205 22.65 -12.03 8.79
N ALA A 206 23.65 -11.12 8.76
CA ALA A 206 24.40 -10.72 9.96
C ALA A 206 23.49 -10.16 11.05
N ARG A 207 22.50 -9.33 10.66
CA ARG A 207 21.52 -8.75 11.57
C ARG A 207 20.70 -9.79 12.33
N HIS A 208 20.46 -10.95 11.73
CA HIS A 208 19.86 -12.10 12.40
C HIS A 208 20.87 -12.88 13.28
N GLY A 209 22.13 -12.46 13.36
CA GLY A 209 23.16 -13.15 14.14
C GLY A 209 23.62 -14.47 13.50
N TYR A 210 23.32 -14.69 12.21
CA TYR A 210 23.68 -15.92 11.53
C TYR A 210 24.99 -15.78 10.74
N GLY A 211 25.85 -16.80 10.79
CA GLY A 211 27.07 -16.88 9.99
C GLY A 211 28.11 -15.81 10.32
N LEU A 212 28.11 -15.27 11.55
CA LEU A 212 29.01 -14.20 11.97
C LEU A 212 30.49 -14.58 11.85
N ASP A 213 30.83 -15.87 11.97
CA ASP A 213 32.17 -16.42 11.79
C ASP A 213 32.70 -16.23 10.35
N LYS A 214 31.82 -16.22 9.38
CA LYS A 214 32.12 -15.92 7.98
C LYS A 214 32.10 -14.41 7.71
N LEU A 215 31.04 -13.76 8.14
CA LEU A 215 30.74 -12.36 7.84
C LEU A 215 31.66 -11.36 8.56
N VAL A 216 32.40 -11.80 9.57
CA VAL A 216 33.45 -10.96 10.23
C VAL A 216 34.57 -10.54 9.30
N ASN A 217 34.75 -11.21 8.15
CA ASN A 217 35.73 -10.88 7.14
C ASN A 217 35.04 -10.49 5.81
N ASP A 218 33.81 -10.02 5.86
CA ASP A 218 33.08 -9.60 4.64
C ASP A 218 33.79 -8.42 3.97
N GLU A 219 33.72 -8.39 2.65
CA GLU A 219 34.30 -7.30 1.86
C GLU A 219 33.61 -5.95 2.13
N ASP A 220 32.33 -5.98 2.51
CA ASP A 220 31.50 -4.81 2.74
C ASP A 220 31.53 -4.39 4.21
N GLU A 221 31.81 -3.12 4.45
CA GLU A 221 31.92 -2.55 5.79
C GLU A 221 30.59 -2.53 6.57
N ASP A 222 29.44 -2.39 5.91
CA ASP A 222 28.14 -2.41 6.57
C ASP A 222 27.79 -3.81 7.07
N VAL A 223 28.28 -4.84 6.40
CA VAL A 223 28.16 -6.23 6.88
C VAL A 223 29.04 -6.45 8.11
N ARG A 224 30.34 -6.02 8.09
CA ARG A 224 31.24 -6.14 9.24
C ARG A 224 30.76 -5.28 10.42
N LEU A 225 30.17 -4.10 10.17
CA LEU A 225 29.54 -3.27 11.21
C LEU A 225 28.41 -4.02 11.92
N GLU A 226 27.58 -4.73 11.19
CA GLU A 226 26.50 -5.51 11.79
C GLU A 226 27.02 -6.68 12.62
N VAL A 227 28.13 -7.32 12.20
CA VAL A 227 28.84 -8.35 12.99
C VAL A 227 29.38 -7.76 14.30
N ALA A 228 29.99 -6.56 14.25
CA ALA A 228 30.48 -5.85 15.45
C ALA A 228 29.35 -5.56 16.43
N ARG A 229 28.17 -5.16 15.96
CA ARG A 229 26.97 -4.92 16.79
C ARG A 229 26.52 -6.13 17.57
N HIS A 230 26.76 -7.33 17.05
CA HIS A 230 26.53 -8.59 17.77
C HIS A 230 27.63 -8.92 18.77
N GLY A 231 28.67 -8.09 18.90
CA GLY A 231 29.80 -8.34 19.78
C GLY A 231 30.69 -9.52 19.31
N TYR A 232 30.61 -9.91 18.04
CA TYR A 232 31.36 -11.03 17.50
C TYR A 232 32.65 -10.58 16.79
N GLY A 233 33.76 -11.28 17.02
CA GLY A 233 35.02 -11.06 16.35
C GLY A 233 35.65 -9.69 16.61
N LEU A 234 35.40 -9.11 17.78
CA LEU A 234 35.87 -7.75 18.13
C LEU A 234 37.40 -7.64 18.12
N ASP A 235 38.10 -8.73 18.42
CA ASP A 235 39.57 -8.85 18.35
C ASP A 235 40.10 -8.67 16.91
N LYS A 236 39.33 -9.03 15.91
CA LYS A 236 39.64 -8.80 14.49
C LYS A 236 39.23 -7.39 14.05
N LEU A 237 38.03 -6.98 14.44
CA LEU A 237 37.39 -5.75 13.98
C LEU A 237 37.95 -4.48 14.67
N VAL A 238 38.73 -4.61 15.74
CA VAL A 238 39.37 -3.47 16.44
C VAL A 238 40.27 -2.64 15.53
N ASN A 239 40.86 -3.24 14.50
CA ASN A 239 41.71 -2.60 13.51
C ASN A 239 41.05 -2.54 12.11
N ASP A 240 39.71 -2.59 12.04
CA ASP A 240 39.00 -2.52 10.77
C ASP A 240 39.36 -1.25 9.98
N GLU A 241 39.37 -1.34 8.68
CA GLU A 241 39.64 -0.19 7.81
C GLU A 241 38.55 0.90 7.92
N ASP A 242 37.30 0.51 8.11
CA ASP A 242 36.19 1.43 8.29
C ASP A 242 36.09 1.93 9.75
N TRP A 243 36.03 3.24 9.92
CA TRP A 243 35.99 3.86 11.26
C TRP A 243 34.70 3.58 12.03
N ARG A 244 33.54 3.34 11.36
CA ARG A 244 32.27 3.02 11.99
C ARG A 244 32.32 1.64 12.66
N VAL A 245 33.04 0.70 12.01
CA VAL A 245 33.26 -0.63 12.57
C VAL A 245 34.12 -0.53 13.83
N ARG A 246 35.24 0.25 13.77
CA ARG A 246 36.10 0.46 14.97
C ARG A 246 35.37 1.18 16.10
N GLU A 247 34.52 2.17 15.76
CA GLU A 247 33.69 2.88 16.75
C GLU A 247 32.72 1.91 17.45
N GLU A 248 32.05 1.03 16.70
CA GLU A 248 31.14 0.03 17.25
C GLU A 248 31.90 -0.94 18.18
N VAL A 249 33.10 -1.38 17.81
CA VAL A 249 33.95 -2.22 18.67
C VAL A 249 34.27 -1.50 19.99
N ALA A 250 34.57 -0.20 19.95
CA ALA A 250 34.81 0.60 21.14
C ALA A 250 33.55 0.72 22.03
N ILE A 251 32.38 0.91 21.43
CA ILE A 251 31.08 0.95 22.13
C ILE A 251 30.79 -0.36 22.84
N GLN A 252 31.14 -1.50 22.23
CA GLN A 252 31.01 -2.82 22.86
C GLN A 252 31.98 -3.03 24.06
N GLY A 253 32.80 -2.03 24.39
CA GLY A 253 33.67 -2.01 25.56
C GLY A 253 34.94 -2.86 25.40
N TRP A 254 35.34 -3.17 24.17
CA TRP A 254 36.53 -4.00 23.90
C TRP A 254 37.83 -3.22 23.98
N ILE A 255 37.79 -1.88 23.89
CA ILE A 255 38.92 -1.01 24.10
C ILE A 255 38.78 -0.37 25.48
N ARG A 256 39.67 -0.74 26.40
CA ARG A 256 39.87 -0.07 27.69
C ARG A 256 40.92 1.04 27.55
#